data_1ee1c617d20d0ffb8f5793f2beba65df
#
_entry.id   1ee1c617d20d0ffb8f5793f2beba65df
#
_cell.length_a   1.000
_cell.length_b   1.000
_cell.length_c   1.000
_cell.angle_alpha   90.00
_cell.angle_beta   90.00
_cell.angle_gamma   90.00
#
_symmetry.space_group_name_H-M   'P 1'
#
loop_
_entity.id
_entity.type
_entity.pdbx_description
1 polymer ?
#
loop_
_entity_poly.entity_id
_entity_poly.type
_entity_poly.pdbx_seq_one_letter_code
_entity_poly.pdbx_strand_id
1 'polypeptide(L)'
;MNLLSIIEKRRAYRSLDPVNITSETVNDLARMAQLSASCFNNQPWRYVFVYEKGKLEELFGALAKGNVWAHKASLIIAVVSTPEYDCRIKGRDYYLFDTGMATAFLILRVTDLGLIAHPIAGYNEEMVKEVLRIPEDLTVITLVIVGKHSKRIARELSEKQVGWEKERPERMPLEQFAFHNEYSEKKDG
;
A
#
# COMPACT_ATOMS: atom_id res chain seq x y z
N MET A 1 1.43 -19.29 7.81
CA MET A 1 0.87 -19.74 6.50
C MET A 1 2.01 -19.91 5.51
N ASN A 2 1.84 -20.64 4.39
CA ASN A 2 2.83 -20.63 3.32
C ASN A 2 2.64 -19.36 2.45
N LEU A 3 3.66 -18.99 1.69
CA LEU A 3 3.67 -17.76 0.88
C LEU A 3 2.49 -17.69 -0.11
N LEU A 4 2.19 -18.78 -0.81
CA LEU A 4 1.08 -18.83 -1.76
C LEU A 4 -0.25 -18.48 -1.09
N SER A 5 -0.53 -19.08 0.06
CA SER A 5 -1.74 -18.80 0.82
C SER A 5 -1.86 -17.34 1.27
N ILE A 6 -0.72 -16.68 1.59
CA ILE A 6 -0.71 -15.26 1.95
C ILE A 6 -1.05 -14.42 0.73
N ILE A 7 -0.43 -14.69 -0.42
CA ILE A 7 -0.68 -13.96 -1.67
C ILE A 7 -2.15 -14.10 -2.08
N GLU A 8 -2.71 -15.31 -2.02
CA GLU A 8 -4.11 -15.57 -2.36
C GLU A 8 -5.09 -14.87 -1.41
N LYS A 9 -4.79 -14.82 -0.11
CA LYS A 9 -5.61 -14.13 0.89
C LYS A 9 -5.54 -12.61 0.82
N ARG A 10 -4.44 -12.04 0.32
CA ARG A 10 -4.27 -10.59 0.25
C ARG A 10 -5.40 -9.95 -0.58
N ARG A 11 -6.18 -9.11 0.06
CA ARG A 11 -7.24 -8.32 -0.57
C ARG A 11 -7.23 -6.89 -0.05
N ALA A 12 -7.67 -5.96 -0.91
CA ALA A 12 -7.80 -4.53 -0.58
C ALA A 12 -9.24 -4.24 -0.12
N TYR A 13 -9.61 -4.78 1.05
CA TYR A 13 -10.88 -4.50 1.68
C TYR A 13 -10.94 -3.06 2.20
N ARG A 14 -12.15 -2.52 2.31
CA ARG A 14 -12.45 -1.17 2.81
C ARG A 14 -13.28 -1.19 4.10
N SER A 15 -13.95 -2.31 4.36
CA SER A 15 -14.71 -2.48 5.60
C SER A 15 -13.75 -2.90 6.71
N LEU A 16 -13.47 -1.97 7.62
CA LEU A 16 -12.46 -2.15 8.67
C LEU A 16 -13.08 -2.06 10.06
N ASP A 17 -12.60 -2.91 10.95
CA ASP A 17 -12.76 -2.82 12.39
C ASP A 17 -11.44 -2.37 13.03
N PRO A 18 -11.47 -1.67 14.17
CA PRO A 18 -10.28 -1.30 14.92
C PRO A 18 -9.47 -2.51 15.37
N VAL A 19 -8.15 -2.35 15.42
CA VAL A 19 -7.20 -3.31 15.98
C VAL A 19 -6.10 -2.54 16.73
N ASN A 20 -5.59 -3.11 17.79
CA ASN A 20 -4.46 -2.52 18.49
C ASN A 20 -3.18 -2.69 17.68
N ILE A 21 -2.49 -1.58 17.40
CA ILE A 21 -1.18 -1.55 16.73
C ILE A 21 -0.15 -1.14 17.77
N THR A 22 0.91 -1.92 17.88
CA THR A 22 2.02 -1.65 18.81
C THR A 22 3.29 -1.30 18.05
N SER A 23 4.27 -0.73 18.76
CA SER A 23 5.60 -0.46 18.20
C SER A 23 6.28 -1.74 17.67
N GLU A 24 6.05 -2.88 18.33
CA GLU A 24 6.55 -4.18 17.89
C GLU A 24 5.95 -4.58 16.55
N THR A 25 4.63 -4.36 16.36
CA THR A 25 3.96 -4.59 15.07
C THR A 25 4.58 -3.71 13.98
N VAL A 26 4.76 -2.43 14.26
CA VAL A 26 5.39 -1.49 13.30
C VAL A 26 6.81 -1.90 12.95
N ASN A 27 7.62 -2.27 13.93
CA ASN A 27 8.99 -2.71 13.73
C ASN A 27 9.06 -4.03 12.93
N ASP A 28 8.12 -4.95 13.15
CA ASP A 28 8.02 -6.19 12.38
C ASP A 28 7.71 -5.90 10.90
N LEU A 29 6.76 -5.02 10.62
CA LEU A 29 6.43 -4.59 9.26
C LEU A 29 7.62 -3.90 8.57
N ALA A 30 8.32 -3.01 9.27
CA ALA A 30 9.50 -2.33 8.75
C ALA A 30 10.64 -3.31 8.42
N ARG A 31 10.85 -4.34 9.24
CA ARG A 31 11.81 -5.41 8.98
C ARG A 31 11.51 -6.17 7.69
N MET A 32 10.24 -6.44 7.39
CA MET A 32 9.91 -7.13 6.14
C MET A 32 10.24 -6.27 4.93
N ALA A 33 9.93 -4.98 4.97
CA ALA A 33 10.32 -4.05 3.91
C ALA A 33 11.85 -3.97 3.74
N GLN A 34 12.61 -3.99 4.84
CA GLN A 34 14.08 -3.95 4.85
C GLN A 34 14.71 -5.12 4.10
N LEU A 35 14.04 -6.27 4.02
CA LEU A 35 14.55 -7.47 3.35
C LEU A 35 14.39 -7.42 1.82
N SER A 36 13.80 -6.37 1.27
CA SER A 36 13.68 -6.21 -0.18
C SER A 36 15.04 -5.92 -0.83
N ALA A 37 15.19 -6.41 -2.05
CA ALA A 37 16.30 -5.99 -2.90
C ALA A 37 16.09 -4.55 -3.38
N SER A 38 17.18 -3.87 -3.75
CA SER A 38 17.17 -2.58 -4.43
C SER A 38 18.41 -2.39 -5.30
N CYS A 39 18.35 -1.47 -6.25
CA CYS A 39 19.46 -1.12 -7.13
C CYS A 39 20.67 -0.72 -6.29
N PHE A 40 21.82 -1.37 -6.47
CA PHE A 40 23.04 -1.18 -5.67
C PHE A 40 22.83 -1.20 -4.14
N ASN A 41 21.75 -1.81 -3.67
CA ASN A 41 21.36 -1.82 -2.25
C ASN A 41 21.10 -0.43 -1.67
N ASN A 42 20.59 0.49 -2.47
CA ASN A 42 20.34 1.89 -2.08
C ASN A 42 19.19 2.05 -1.08
N GLN A 43 18.23 1.09 -1.05
CA GLN A 43 17.13 1.06 -0.09
C GLN A 43 16.38 2.40 -0.04
N PRO A 44 15.77 2.84 -1.17
CA PRO A 44 15.26 4.19 -1.35
C PRO A 44 14.00 4.51 -0.54
N TRP A 45 13.35 3.51 0.02
CA TRP A 45 12.09 3.65 0.74
C TRP A 45 12.25 4.34 2.10
N ARG A 46 11.26 5.19 2.42
CA ARG A 46 11.03 5.74 3.75
C ARG A 46 9.57 5.49 4.10
N TYR A 47 9.31 5.13 5.35
CA TYR A 47 7.96 4.86 5.84
C TYR A 47 7.67 5.69 7.06
N VAL A 48 6.50 6.36 7.08
CA VAL A 48 5.96 6.99 8.28
C VAL A 48 4.75 6.18 8.73
N PHE A 49 4.87 5.53 9.88
CA PHE A 49 3.82 4.70 10.47
C PHE A 49 3.00 5.53 11.45
N VAL A 50 1.74 5.78 11.11
CA VAL A 50 0.81 6.62 11.89
C VAL A 50 -0.23 5.72 12.52
N TYR A 51 -0.17 5.52 13.85
CA TYR A 51 -1.09 4.68 14.63
C TYR A 51 -1.55 5.34 15.92
N GLU A 52 -1.06 6.53 16.27
CA GLU A 52 -1.61 7.33 17.35
C GLU A 52 -2.91 7.98 16.91
N LYS A 53 -3.96 7.86 17.73
CA LYS A 53 -5.31 8.30 17.39
C LYS A 53 -5.39 9.76 16.96
N GLY A 54 -4.76 10.67 17.70
CA GLY A 54 -4.78 12.10 17.37
C GLY A 54 -4.12 12.39 16.01
N LYS A 55 -3.01 11.71 15.73
CA LYS A 55 -2.31 11.87 14.44
C LYS A 55 -3.06 11.24 13.27
N LEU A 56 -3.76 10.14 13.47
CA LEU A 56 -4.68 9.57 12.49
C LEU A 56 -5.82 10.54 12.16
N GLU A 57 -6.42 11.18 13.18
CA GLU A 57 -7.51 12.15 12.99
C GLU A 57 -7.06 13.36 12.18
N GLU A 58 -5.86 13.89 12.40
CA GLU A 58 -5.27 14.95 11.58
C GLU A 58 -5.11 14.48 10.12
N LEU A 59 -4.59 13.28 9.92
CA LEU A 59 -4.30 12.73 8.59
C LEU A 59 -5.57 12.40 7.79
N PHE A 60 -6.69 12.09 8.45
CA PHE A 60 -7.98 11.86 7.80
C PHE A 60 -8.44 13.07 6.98
N GLY A 61 -8.07 14.29 7.39
CA GLY A 61 -8.37 15.52 6.65
C GLY A 61 -7.72 15.56 5.25
N ALA A 62 -6.63 14.84 5.04
CA ALA A 62 -5.95 14.76 3.75
C ALA A 62 -6.58 13.74 2.79
N LEU A 63 -7.50 12.87 3.24
CA LEU A 63 -8.07 11.80 2.42
C LEU A 63 -9.14 12.35 1.46
N ALA A 64 -9.10 11.89 0.21
CA ALA A 64 -10.14 12.22 -0.76
C ALA A 64 -11.51 11.61 -0.36
N LYS A 65 -12.61 12.24 -0.79
CA LYS A 65 -14.00 11.82 -0.47
C LYS A 65 -14.28 10.33 -0.72
N GLY A 66 -13.68 9.73 -1.75
CA GLY A 66 -13.82 8.29 -2.03
C GLY A 66 -13.14 7.36 -1.04
N ASN A 67 -12.35 7.89 -0.10
CA ASN A 67 -11.59 7.16 0.91
C ASN A 67 -12.04 7.43 2.36
N VAL A 68 -13.24 7.96 2.57
CA VAL A 68 -13.81 8.19 3.92
C VAL A 68 -13.86 6.90 4.76
N TRP A 69 -14.00 5.75 4.14
CA TRP A 69 -13.92 4.44 4.80
C TRP A 69 -12.60 4.23 5.58
N ALA A 70 -11.52 4.89 5.15
CA ALA A 70 -10.20 4.79 5.78
C ALA A 70 -10.13 5.53 7.14
N HIS A 71 -11.15 6.31 7.54
CA HIS A 71 -11.27 6.85 8.90
C HIS A 71 -11.39 5.76 9.98
N LYS A 72 -11.58 4.51 9.60
CA LYS A 72 -11.55 3.33 10.49
C LYS A 72 -10.20 2.62 10.52
N ALA A 73 -9.18 3.18 9.88
CA ALA A 73 -7.84 2.64 9.94
C ALA A 73 -7.29 2.64 11.36
N SER A 74 -6.56 1.60 11.69
CA SER A 74 -5.78 1.52 12.95
C SER A 74 -4.32 1.90 12.76
N LEU A 75 -3.85 1.89 11.49
CA LEU A 75 -2.54 2.34 11.08
C LEU A 75 -2.66 2.87 9.65
N ILE A 76 -2.03 4.01 9.38
CA ILE A 76 -1.77 4.51 8.03
C ILE A 76 -0.27 4.58 7.84
N ILE A 77 0.23 4.04 6.73
CA ILE A 77 1.65 4.06 6.40
C ILE A 77 1.84 4.97 5.20
N ALA A 78 2.51 6.10 5.38
CA ALA A 78 2.95 6.90 4.26
C ALA A 78 4.22 6.29 3.67
N VAL A 79 4.17 5.95 2.40
CA VAL A 79 5.29 5.40 1.62
C VAL A 79 5.94 6.56 0.88
N VAL A 80 7.18 6.84 1.21
CA VAL A 80 7.88 8.05 0.80
C VAL A 80 9.19 7.70 0.13
N SER A 81 9.56 8.41 -0.94
CA SER A 81 10.85 8.31 -1.60
C SER A 81 11.13 9.54 -2.46
N THR A 82 12.31 9.56 -3.09
CA THR A 82 12.71 10.55 -4.08
C THR A 82 13.66 9.90 -5.08
N PRO A 83 13.76 10.40 -6.35
CA PRO A 83 14.73 9.90 -7.31
C PRO A 83 16.19 9.92 -6.83
N GLU A 84 16.55 10.86 -5.93
CA GLU A 84 17.88 11.04 -5.38
C GLU A 84 18.32 9.91 -4.44
N TYR A 85 17.37 9.11 -3.94
CA TYR A 85 17.67 7.98 -3.05
C TYR A 85 18.04 6.71 -3.79
N ASP A 86 17.91 6.69 -5.14
CA ASP A 86 18.14 5.49 -5.90
C ASP A 86 18.88 5.73 -7.22
N CYS A 87 19.14 4.64 -7.93
CA CYS A 87 19.85 4.73 -9.20
C CYS A 87 18.93 5.13 -10.36
N ARG A 88 19.49 5.94 -11.25
CA ARG A 88 18.93 6.22 -12.55
C ARG A 88 19.80 5.59 -13.64
N ILE A 89 19.29 4.58 -14.32
CA ILE A 89 20.05 3.83 -15.32
C ILE A 89 19.44 4.05 -16.71
N LYS A 90 20.19 4.72 -17.58
CA LYS A 90 19.75 5.03 -18.98
C LYS A 90 18.35 5.67 -19.04
N GLY A 91 18.11 6.65 -18.15
CA GLY A 91 16.84 7.38 -18.06
C GLY A 91 15.71 6.67 -17.31
N ARG A 92 15.93 5.48 -16.75
CA ARG A 92 14.95 4.75 -15.94
C ARG A 92 15.23 5.00 -14.48
N ASP A 93 14.25 5.52 -13.76
CA ASP A 93 14.28 5.77 -12.33
C ASP A 93 13.81 4.52 -11.57
N TYR A 94 14.68 3.96 -10.72
CA TYR A 94 14.42 2.71 -10.01
C TYR A 94 13.72 2.92 -8.66
N TYR A 95 13.76 4.12 -8.08
CA TYR A 95 13.22 4.40 -6.74
C TYR A 95 11.75 3.98 -6.55
N LEU A 96 10.89 4.11 -7.59
CA LEU A 96 9.50 3.68 -7.52
C LEU A 96 9.37 2.16 -7.56
N PHE A 97 10.17 1.50 -8.40
CA PHE A 97 10.16 0.04 -8.54
C PHE A 97 10.63 -0.62 -7.23
N ASP A 98 11.75 -0.16 -6.69
CA ASP A 98 12.38 -0.72 -5.50
C ASP A 98 11.54 -0.45 -4.24
N THR A 99 11.00 0.77 -4.11
CA THR A 99 10.05 1.10 -3.03
C THR A 99 8.77 0.27 -3.15
N GLY A 100 8.30 0.00 -4.37
CA GLY A 100 7.14 -0.86 -4.61
C GLY A 100 7.37 -2.31 -4.17
N MET A 101 8.56 -2.87 -4.46
CA MET A 101 8.95 -4.22 -4.00
C MET A 101 8.98 -4.30 -2.48
N ALA A 102 9.62 -3.34 -1.81
CA ALA A 102 9.69 -3.29 -0.35
C ALA A 102 8.29 -3.15 0.28
N THR A 103 7.45 -2.30 -0.30
CA THR A 103 6.06 -2.12 0.14
C THR A 103 5.23 -3.38 -0.05
N ALA A 104 5.46 -4.16 -1.11
CA ALA A 104 4.80 -5.44 -1.31
C ALA A 104 5.12 -6.45 -0.19
N PHE A 105 6.37 -6.53 0.27
CA PHE A 105 6.74 -7.40 1.40
C PHE A 105 6.02 -6.98 2.69
N LEU A 106 5.95 -5.68 2.96
CA LEU A 106 5.20 -5.14 4.09
C LEU A 106 3.71 -5.51 4.01
N ILE A 107 3.07 -5.34 2.84
CA ILE A 107 1.66 -5.67 2.60
C ILE A 107 1.40 -7.17 2.82
N LEU A 108 2.29 -8.04 2.35
CA LEU A 108 2.18 -9.47 2.56
C LEU A 108 2.30 -9.83 4.04
N ARG A 109 3.19 -9.16 4.79
CA ARG A 109 3.30 -9.36 6.24
C ARG A 109 2.05 -8.91 6.98
N VAL A 110 1.46 -7.78 6.63
CA VAL A 110 0.17 -7.34 7.18
C VAL A 110 -0.90 -8.43 6.96
N THR A 111 -0.92 -9.03 5.77
CA THR A 111 -1.86 -10.12 5.44
C THR A 111 -1.58 -11.38 6.27
N ASP A 112 -0.33 -11.74 6.49
CA ASP A 112 0.09 -12.88 7.32
C ASP A 112 -0.34 -12.69 8.79
N LEU A 113 -0.32 -11.46 9.29
CA LEU A 113 -0.84 -11.09 10.61
C LEU A 113 -2.39 -11.11 10.68
N GLY A 114 -3.08 -11.45 9.59
CA GLY A 114 -4.54 -11.48 9.53
C GLY A 114 -5.19 -10.10 9.42
N LEU A 115 -4.42 -9.09 9.05
CA LEU A 115 -4.86 -7.72 8.84
C LEU A 115 -5.02 -7.39 7.35
N ILE A 116 -5.63 -6.26 7.05
CA ILE A 116 -5.80 -5.69 5.72
C ILE A 116 -4.75 -4.61 5.51
N ALA A 117 -4.12 -4.61 4.33
CA ALA A 117 -3.31 -3.52 3.83
C ALA A 117 -3.87 -3.08 2.47
N HIS A 118 -4.33 -1.83 2.39
CA HIS A 118 -4.95 -1.27 1.20
C HIS A 118 -4.23 0.01 0.76
N PRO A 119 -3.34 -0.05 -0.25
CA PRO A 119 -2.74 1.15 -0.83
C PRO A 119 -3.78 2.02 -1.51
N ILE A 120 -3.72 3.34 -1.30
CA ILE A 120 -4.61 4.33 -1.92
C ILE A 120 -3.81 5.46 -2.58
N ALA A 121 -4.36 6.01 -3.66
CA ALA A 121 -3.81 7.19 -4.34
C ALA A 121 -4.67 8.46 -4.13
N GLY A 122 -5.85 8.33 -3.51
CA GLY A 122 -6.77 9.44 -3.31
C GLY A 122 -6.53 10.17 -1.99
N TYR A 123 -5.58 11.08 -1.97
CA TYR A 123 -5.26 11.98 -0.84
C TYR A 123 -4.65 13.29 -1.36
N ASN A 124 -4.60 14.31 -0.53
CA ASN A 124 -3.88 15.55 -0.77
C ASN A 124 -2.44 15.38 -0.24
N GLU A 125 -1.45 15.33 -1.14
CA GLU A 125 -0.05 15.09 -0.78
C GLU A 125 0.54 16.21 0.09
N GLU A 126 0.23 17.47 -0.21
CA GLU A 126 0.72 18.63 0.54
C GLU A 126 0.26 18.57 2.00
N MET A 127 -1.03 18.28 2.22
CA MET A 127 -1.57 18.10 3.57
C MET A 127 -0.92 16.90 4.30
N VAL A 128 -0.65 15.79 3.59
CA VAL A 128 0.05 14.64 4.18
C VAL A 128 1.45 15.05 4.62
N LYS A 129 2.19 15.77 3.77
CA LYS A 129 3.53 16.27 4.10
C LYS A 129 3.51 17.20 5.30
N GLU A 130 2.58 18.15 5.34
CA GLU A 130 2.40 19.07 6.46
C GLU A 130 2.13 18.32 7.77
N VAL A 131 1.11 17.46 7.80
CA VAL A 131 0.69 16.69 9.00
C VAL A 131 1.83 15.79 9.49
N LEU A 132 2.57 15.14 8.59
CA LEU A 132 3.61 14.18 8.94
C LEU A 132 5.02 14.79 8.97
N ARG A 133 5.16 16.09 8.66
CA ARG A 133 6.44 16.82 8.60
C ARG A 133 7.42 16.16 7.62
N ILE A 134 6.89 15.71 6.48
CA ILE A 134 7.70 15.14 5.40
C ILE A 134 8.32 16.30 4.61
N PRO A 135 9.64 16.30 4.34
CA PRO A 135 10.30 17.30 3.52
C PRO A 135 9.65 17.44 2.13
N GLU A 136 9.65 18.68 1.60
CA GLU A 136 8.99 19.01 0.32
C GLU A 136 9.62 18.31 -0.89
N ASP A 137 10.92 18.02 -0.83
CA ASP A 137 11.69 17.33 -1.86
C ASP A 137 11.39 15.82 -1.94
N LEU A 138 10.67 15.27 -0.95
CA LEU A 138 10.26 13.88 -0.95
C LEU A 138 8.84 13.74 -1.52
N THR A 139 8.59 12.63 -2.21
CA THR A 139 7.28 12.27 -2.76
C THR A 139 6.57 11.27 -1.87
N VAL A 140 5.32 11.54 -1.52
CA VAL A 140 4.44 10.54 -0.90
C VAL A 140 3.81 9.70 -2.01
N ILE A 141 4.37 8.51 -2.25
CA ILE A 141 3.99 7.63 -3.36
C ILE A 141 2.58 7.05 -3.17
N THR A 142 2.26 6.64 -1.94
CA THR A 142 0.96 6.06 -1.57
C THR A 142 0.77 6.11 -0.06
N LEU A 143 -0.48 6.06 0.38
CA LEU A 143 -0.84 5.74 1.76
C LEU A 143 -1.35 4.30 1.81
N VAL A 144 -0.81 3.47 2.71
CA VAL A 144 -1.30 2.11 2.94
C VAL A 144 -2.19 2.12 4.18
N ILE A 145 -3.46 1.85 3.97
CA ILE A 145 -4.48 1.81 5.02
C ILE A 145 -4.50 0.42 5.65
N VAL A 146 -4.33 0.34 6.97
CA VAL A 146 -4.26 -0.93 7.70
C VAL A 146 -5.32 -0.99 8.79
N GLY A 147 -5.98 -2.14 8.89
CA GLY A 147 -6.98 -2.43 9.91
C GLY A 147 -7.37 -3.91 9.88
N LYS A 148 -8.32 -4.30 10.72
CA LYS A 148 -8.89 -5.64 10.70
C LYS A 148 -10.08 -5.69 9.73
N HIS A 149 -10.22 -6.75 8.93
CA HIS A 149 -11.40 -6.89 8.07
C HIS A 149 -12.67 -7.02 8.91
N SER A 150 -13.63 -6.14 8.66
CA SER A 150 -14.96 -6.20 9.29
C SER A 150 -15.87 -7.15 8.53
N LYS A 151 -16.65 -7.93 9.26
CA LYS A 151 -17.74 -8.74 8.67
C LYS A 151 -18.93 -7.89 8.21
N ARG A 152 -19.03 -6.64 8.67
CA ARG A 152 -20.06 -5.69 8.28
C ARG A 152 -19.54 -4.78 7.19
N ILE A 153 -20.22 -4.76 6.05
CA ILE A 153 -19.89 -3.85 4.95
C ILE A 153 -20.09 -2.40 5.43
N ALA A 154 -19.09 -1.58 5.24
CA ALA A 154 -19.12 -0.17 5.63
C ALA A 154 -20.17 0.58 4.79
N ARG A 155 -20.94 1.45 5.45
CA ARG A 155 -22.08 2.16 4.82
C ARG A 155 -21.64 3.24 3.83
N GLU A 156 -20.41 3.71 3.95
CA GLU A 156 -19.80 4.78 3.16
C GLU A 156 -19.35 4.29 1.77
N LEU A 157 -19.44 2.98 1.50
CA LEU A 157 -18.98 2.40 0.25
C LEU A 157 -20.00 2.61 -0.88
N SER A 158 -19.50 2.94 -2.07
CA SER A 158 -20.29 2.91 -3.29
C SER A 158 -20.69 1.47 -3.67
N GLU A 159 -21.71 1.30 -4.49
CA GLU A 159 -22.16 -0.02 -4.97
C GLU A 159 -21.01 -0.84 -5.58
N LYS A 160 -20.17 -0.18 -6.39
CA LYS A 160 -18.98 -0.81 -6.99
C LYS A 160 -18.00 -1.29 -5.91
N GLN A 161 -17.75 -0.50 -4.87
CA GLN A 161 -16.89 -0.86 -3.75
C GLN A 161 -17.49 -2.01 -2.94
N VAL A 162 -18.82 -2.01 -2.73
CA VAL A 162 -19.54 -3.13 -2.08
C VAL A 162 -19.36 -4.42 -2.88
N GLY A 163 -19.43 -4.38 -4.20
CA GLY A 163 -19.16 -5.54 -5.04
C GLY A 163 -17.75 -6.09 -4.80
N TRP A 164 -16.75 -5.22 -4.69
CA TRP A 164 -15.36 -5.61 -4.41
C TRP A 164 -15.12 -6.11 -2.97
N GLU A 165 -16.00 -5.80 -2.02
CA GLU A 165 -15.96 -6.44 -0.70
C GLU A 165 -16.41 -7.91 -0.78
N LYS A 166 -17.42 -8.21 -1.59
CA LYS A 166 -17.99 -9.55 -1.73
C LYS A 166 -17.08 -10.45 -2.57
N GLU A 167 -16.67 -9.97 -3.73
CA GLU A 167 -15.90 -10.74 -4.71
C GLU A 167 -14.58 -10.08 -5.06
N ARG A 168 -13.56 -10.89 -5.33
CA ARG A 168 -12.29 -10.37 -5.87
C ARG A 168 -12.53 -9.92 -7.31
N PRO A 169 -12.15 -8.69 -7.67
CA PRO A 169 -12.18 -8.29 -9.07
C PRO A 169 -11.38 -9.25 -9.95
N GLU A 170 -11.93 -9.54 -11.11
CA GLU A 170 -11.28 -10.37 -12.11
C GLU A 170 -9.85 -9.89 -12.41
N ARG A 171 -8.99 -10.81 -12.73
CA ARG A 171 -7.60 -10.54 -13.10
C ARG A 171 -7.43 -10.70 -14.61
N MET A 172 -6.54 -9.90 -15.17
CA MET A 172 -6.11 -10.05 -16.54
C MET A 172 -5.65 -11.49 -16.80
N PRO A 173 -6.09 -12.13 -17.89
CA PRO A 173 -5.60 -13.44 -18.30
C PRO A 173 -4.08 -13.44 -18.50
N LEU A 174 -3.43 -14.59 -18.24
CA LEU A 174 -1.96 -14.68 -18.27
C LEU A 174 -1.38 -14.32 -19.64
N GLU A 175 -2.03 -14.72 -20.72
CA GLU A 175 -1.63 -14.47 -22.09
C GLU A 175 -1.62 -12.99 -22.51
N GLN A 176 -2.22 -12.12 -21.71
CA GLN A 176 -2.21 -10.66 -21.94
C GLN A 176 -1.03 -9.94 -21.30
N PHE A 177 -0.28 -10.59 -20.41
CA PHE A 177 0.85 -9.94 -19.72
C PHE A 177 2.07 -10.82 -19.50
N ALA A 178 1.98 -12.12 -19.81
CA ALA A 178 3.08 -13.07 -19.65
C ALA A 178 3.46 -13.68 -21.01
N PHE A 179 4.58 -13.24 -21.54
CA PHE A 179 5.09 -13.67 -22.87
C PHE A 179 6.31 -14.56 -22.67
N HIS A 180 6.49 -15.55 -23.56
CA HIS A 180 7.61 -16.47 -23.52
C HIS A 180 8.65 -16.07 -24.56
N ASN A 181 9.90 -15.85 -24.11
CA ASN A 181 11.09 -15.50 -24.87
C ASN A 181 11.07 -14.09 -25.51
N GLU A 182 9.94 -13.66 -26.10
CA GLU A 182 9.79 -12.36 -26.75
C GLU A 182 8.42 -11.76 -26.46
N TYR A 183 8.32 -10.43 -26.52
CA TYR A 183 7.05 -9.72 -26.39
C TYR A 183 6.21 -9.94 -27.67
N SER A 184 4.99 -10.44 -27.51
CA SER A 184 4.09 -10.70 -28.63
C SER A 184 2.63 -10.39 -28.26
N GLU A 185 2.20 -9.14 -28.43
CA GLU A 185 0.77 -8.84 -28.37
C GLU A 185 0.04 -9.52 -29.52
N LYS A 186 -0.92 -10.41 -29.22
CA LYS A 186 -1.92 -10.79 -30.21
C LYS A 186 -2.75 -9.54 -30.50
N LYS A 187 -2.59 -8.95 -31.71
CA LYS A 187 -3.54 -7.97 -32.20
C LYS A 187 -4.85 -8.73 -32.37
N ASP A 188 -5.86 -8.39 -31.52
CA ASP A 188 -7.22 -8.84 -31.80
C ASP A 188 -7.59 -8.37 -33.22
N GLY A 189 -7.82 -9.34 -34.12
CA GLY A 189 -8.23 -9.12 -35.51
C GLY A 189 -9.71 -8.77 -35.57
#